data_9d8a8417d51b9d4c88693bc444eec80f
#
_entry.id   9d8a8417d51b9d4c88693bc444eec80f
#
_cell.length_a   1.000
_cell.length_b   1.000
_cell.length_c   1.000
_cell.angle_alpha   90.00
_cell.angle_beta   90.00
_cell.angle_gamma   90.00
#
_symmetry.space_group_name_H-M   'P 1'
#
loop_
_entity.id
_entity.type
_entity.pdbx_description
1 polymer ?
#
loop_
_entity_poly.entity_id
_entity_poly.type
_entity_poly.pdbx_seq_one_letter_code
_entity_poly.pdbx_strand_id
1 'polypeptide(L)'
;LQDKTKMFIARSNCDVGVFINRNFVKASNILVVISSEEDLFLLDYTKTLLKTTHGSVGIIYKASTTTPGYGKIIETIEEFTATVSQAKLLPDKDLTPGLFNGYNFMLISYNTWNDVSEHRKEALQKMPSTLILNKKPS
;
A
#
# COMPACT_ATOMS: atom_id res chain seq x y z
N LEU A 1 -12.20 8.88 4.04
CA LEU A 1 -12.00 9.05 5.49
C LEU A 1 -12.69 10.32 5.97
N GLN A 2 -13.21 10.27 7.18
CA GLN A 2 -13.79 11.44 7.82
C GLN A 2 -12.71 12.45 8.20
N ASP A 3 -13.08 13.72 8.25
CA ASP A 3 -12.13 14.79 8.57
C ASP A 3 -11.45 14.60 9.93
N LYS A 4 -12.19 14.14 10.93
CA LYS A 4 -11.61 13.85 12.24
C LYS A 4 -10.51 12.79 12.19
N THR A 5 -10.73 11.74 11.40
CA THR A 5 -9.74 10.69 11.22
C THR A 5 -8.49 11.22 10.54
N LYS A 6 -8.66 12.04 9.49
CA LYS A 6 -7.54 12.66 8.80
C LYS A 6 -6.73 13.55 9.73
N MET A 7 -7.40 14.35 10.55
CA MET A 7 -6.71 15.22 11.53
C MET A 7 -5.95 14.41 12.58
N PHE A 8 -6.56 13.33 13.07
CA PHE A 8 -5.92 12.46 14.04
C PHE A 8 -4.63 11.85 13.48
N ILE A 9 -4.70 11.32 12.25
CA ILE A 9 -3.52 10.73 11.58
C ILE A 9 -2.43 11.79 11.41
N ALA A 10 -2.80 12.98 10.91
CA ALA A 10 -1.84 14.05 10.61
C ALA A 10 -1.14 14.58 11.87
N ARG A 11 -1.83 14.59 13.01
CA ARG A 11 -1.30 15.15 14.26
C ARG A 11 -0.71 14.10 15.21
N SER A 12 -0.85 12.83 14.90
CA SER A 12 -0.33 11.77 15.77
C SER A 12 1.20 11.78 15.80
N ASN A 13 1.77 11.59 16.98
CA ASN A 13 3.21 11.47 17.17
C ASN A 13 3.71 10.03 17.09
N CYS A 14 2.81 9.09 16.86
CA CYS A 14 3.14 7.65 16.76
C CYS A 14 2.58 7.08 15.48
N ASP A 15 2.97 5.86 15.17
CA ASP A 15 2.42 5.16 14.00
C ASP A 15 0.92 4.93 14.20
N VAL A 16 0.16 5.15 13.14
CA VAL A 16 -1.30 5.02 13.15
C VAL A 16 -1.74 4.16 11.98
N GLY A 17 -2.66 3.25 12.23
CA GLY A 17 -3.29 2.46 11.18
C GLY A 17 -4.80 2.68 11.19
N VAL A 18 -5.38 2.82 10.00
CA VAL A 18 -6.83 2.91 9.81
C VAL A 18 -7.25 1.81 8.86
N PHE A 19 -8.18 0.97 9.29
CA PHE A 19 -8.65 -0.14 8.48
C PHE A 19 -10.04 0.15 7.91
N ILE A 20 -10.15 0.07 6.58
CA ILE A 20 -11.42 0.18 5.88
C ILE A 20 -11.85 -1.25 5.54
N ASN A 21 -12.90 -1.72 6.20
CA ASN A 21 -13.38 -3.09 6.05
C ASN A 21 -14.39 -3.21 4.90
N ARG A 22 -14.13 -4.15 3.99
CA ARG A 22 -15.00 -4.49 2.87
C ARG A 22 -15.26 -5.99 2.87
N ASN A 23 -15.95 -6.48 3.92
CA ASN A 23 -16.23 -7.92 4.11
C ASN A 23 -14.94 -8.74 4.20
N PHE A 24 -13.96 -8.22 4.90
CA PHE A 24 -12.66 -8.86 5.05
C PHE A 24 -12.77 -10.16 5.84
N VAL A 25 -12.11 -11.22 5.31
CA VAL A 25 -11.97 -12.50 6.01
C VAL A 25 -10.52 -12.73 6.37
N LYS A 26 -9.64 -12.70 5.36
CA LYS A 26 -8.19 -12.83 5.56
C LYS A 26 -7.43 -12.20 4.40
N ALA A 27 -6.19 -11.81 4.65
CA ALA A 27 -5.34 -11.22 3.62
C ALA A 27 -4.69 -12.33 2.79
N SER A 28 -5.37 -12.80 1.73
CA SER A 28 -4.85 -13.86 0.87
C SER A 28 -4.26 -13.36 -0.45
N ASN A 29 -4.72 -12.21 -0.94
CA ASN A 29 -4.16 -11.56 -2.12
C ASN A 29 -3.96 -10.09 -1.78
N ILE A 30 -2.73 -9.72 -1.51
CA ILE A 30 -2.37 -8.41 -0.96
C ILE A 30 -1.85 -7.50 -2.05
N LEU A 31 -2.38 -6.30 -2.13
CA LEU A 31 -1.89 -5.24 -3.02
C LEU A 31 -1.16 -4.20 -2.18
N VAL A 32 0.10 -3.93 -2.52
CA VAL A 32 0.90 -2.90 -1.83
C VAL A 32 1.18 -1.78 -2.80
N VAL A 33 0.90 -0.54 -2.40
CA VAL A 33 1.08 0.65 -3.25
C VAL A 33 2.28 1.45 -2.77
N ILE A 34 3.29 1.58 -3.62
CA ILE A 34 4.51 2.32 -3.33
C ILE A 34 4.61 3.49 -4.30
N SER A 35 4.62 4.72 -3.80
CA SER A 35 4.77 5.91 -4.64
C SER A 35 5.96 6.78 -4.27
N SER A 36 6.58 6.53 -3.12
CA SER A 36 7.76 7.27 -2.68
C SER A 36 8.65 6.40 -1.81
N GLU A 37 9.86 6.88 -1.54
CA GLU A 37 10.79 6.19 -0.63
C GLU A 37 10.18 6.02 0.77
N GLU A 38 9.36 6.98 1.19
CA GLU A 38 8.71 6.94 2.51
C GLU A 38 7.73 5.77 2.63
N ASP A 39 7.26 5.22 1.53
CA ASP A 39 6.32 4.08 1.52
C ASP A 39 7.02 2.74 1.68
N LEU A 40 8.35 2.69 1.64
CA LEU A 40 9.07 1.41 1.67
C LEU A 40 8.87 0.62 2.96
N PHE A 41 8.49 1.28 4.06
CA PHE A 41 8.16 0.58 5.31
C PHE A 41 7.00 -0.41 5.13
N LEU A 42 6.15 -0.19 4.14
CA LEU A 42 5.03 -1.09 3.86
C LEU A 42 5.51 -2.50 3.47
N LEU A 43 6.70 -2.61 2.89
CA LEU A 43 7.27 -3.91 2.54
C LEU A 43 7.64 -4.73 3.77
N ASP A 44 8.18 -4.08 4.81
CA ASP A 44 8.47 -4.75 6.08
C ASP A 44 7.17 -5.20 6.76
N TYR A 45 6.16 -4.35 6.72
CA TYR A 45 4.85 -4.69 7.26
C TYR A 45 4.26 -5.90 6.53
N THR A 46 4.41 -5.92 5.20
CA THR A 46 3.95 -7.04 4.36
C THR A 46 4.64 -8.35 4.74
N LYS A 47 5.95 -8.32 4.99
CA LYS A 47 6.66 -9.52 5.45
C LYS A 47 6.05 -10.08 6.73
N THR A 48 5.70 -9.20 7.66
CA THR A 48 5.08 -9.61 8.92
C THR A 48 3.72 -10.27 8.67
N LEU A 49 2.91 -9.70 7.79
CA LEU A 49 1.62 -10.30 7.43
C LEU A 49 1.80 -11.68 6.81
N LEU A 50 2.78 -11.86 5.93
CA LEU A 50 3.00 -13.13 5.24
C LEU A 50 3.44 -14.26 6.16
N LYS A 51 3.90 -13.95 7.36
CA LYS A 51 4.21 -14.99 8.35
C LYS A 51 2.96 -15.75 8.80
N THR A 52 1.80 -15.13 8.69
CA THR A 52 0.54 -15.72 9.16
C THR A 52 -0.42 -16.09 8.05
N THR A 53 -0.29 -15.55 6.84
CA THR A 53 -1.31 -15.69 5.81
C THR A 53 -0.94 -16.57 4.62
N HIS A 54 0.32 -16.77 4.32
CA HIS A 54 0.78 -17.51 3.11
C HIS A 54 0.18 -16.97 1.80
N GLY A 55 -0.25 -15.71 1.79
CA GLY A 55 -0.90 -15.11 0.63
C GLY A 55 0.05 -14.70 -0.47
N SER A 56 -0.51 -14.23 -1.58
CA SER A 56 0.26 -13.62 -2.66
C SER A 56 0.29 -12.10 -2.51
N VAL A 57 1.33 -11.47 -3.05
CA VAL A 57 1.51 -10.01 -2.96
C VAL A 57 1.81 -9.45 -4.34
N GLY A 58 1.03 -8.43 -4.74
CA GLY A 58 1.32 -7.62 -5.90
C GLY A 58 1.77 -6.24 -5.44
N ILE A 59 2.86 -5.73 -6.00
CA ILE A 59 3.38 -4.41 -5.67
C ILE A 59 3.14 -3.49 -6.83
N ILE A 60 2.35 -2.44 -6.62
CA ILE A 60 2.21 -1.34 -7.58
C ILE A 60 3.22 -0.27 -7.21
N TYR A 61 3.90 0.20 -8.22
CA TYR A 61 4.93 1.19 -8.09
C TYR A 61 4.56 2.38 -8.96
N LYS A 62 4.32 3.53 -8.34
CA LYS A 62 3.82 4.73 -9.02
C LYS A 62 4.83 5.86 -9.07
N ALA A 63 6.10 5.54 -9.10
CA ALA A 63 7.17 6.53 -9.19
C ALA A 63 7.81 6.51 -10.57
N SER A 64 8.43 7.61 -10.95
CA SER A 64 9.16 7.75 -12.22
C SER A 64 10.65 7.96 -11.93
N THR A 65 11.46 7.96 -12.98
CA THR A 65 12.91 8.20 -12.84
C THR A 65 13.23 9.54 -12.19
N THR A 66 12.28 10.49 -12.21
CA THR A 66 12.45 11.80 -11.59
C THR A 66 12.00 11.85 -10.13
N THR A 67 11.35 10.79 -9.63
CA THR A 67 10.92 10.72 -8.24
C THR A 67 12.15 10.66 -7.33
N PRO A 68 12.21 11.50 -6.27
CA PRO A 68 13.32 11.42 -5.32
C PRO A 68 13.44 10.01 -4.74
N GLY A 69 14.66 9.49 -4.70
CA GLY A 69 14.90 8.14 -4.18
C GLY A 69 14.53 7.01 -5.13
N TYR A 70 14.29 7.29 -6.41
CA TYR A 70 13.88 6.29 -7.39
C TYR A 70 14.77 5.05 -7.39
N GLY A 71 16.09 5.24 -7.42
CA GLY A 71 17.04 4.12 -7.43
C GLY A 71 16.89 3.23 -6.21
N LYS A 72 16.74 3.84 -5.03
CA LYS A 72 16.56 3.08 -3.78
C LYS A 72 15.21 2.35 -3.77
N ILE A 73 14.16 2.99 -4.28
CA ILE A 73 12.83 2.37 -4.36
C ILE A 73 12.91 1.11 -5.21
N ILE A 74 13.45 1.21 -6.42
CA ILE A 74 13.55 0.07 -7.35
C ILE A 74 14.41 -1.04 -6.74
N GLU A 75 15.58 -0.70 -6.20
CA GLU A 75 16.48 -1.67 -5.57
C GLU A 75 15.79 -2.41 -4.43
N THR A 76 15.08 -1.68 -3.59
CA THR A 76 14.40 -2.27 -2.43
C THR A 76 13.27 -3.19 -2.86
N ILE A 77 12.47 -2.79 -3.87
CA ILE A 77 11.39 -3.62 -4.40
C ILE A 77 11.96 -4.89 -5.06
N GLU A 78 13.01 -4.76 -5.84
CA GLU A 78 13.65 -5.90 -6.49
C GLU A 78 14.21 -6.90 -5.47
N GLU A 79 14.86 -6.39 -4.42
CA GLU A 79 15.34 -7.23 -3.34
C GLU A 79 14.19 -7.94 -2.62
N PHE A 80 13.11 -7.23 -2.35
CA PHE A 80 11.93 -7.80 -1.73
C PHE A 80 11.34 -8.94 -2.57
N THR A 81 11.15 -8.71 -3.88
CA THR A 81 10.58 -9.73 -4.77
C THR A 81 11.53 -10.90 -5.00
N ALA A 82 12.83 -10.69 -4.88
CA ALA A 82 13.81 -11.76 -4.98
C ALA A 82 13.82 -12.67 -3.74
N THR A 83 13.51 -12.11 -2.55
CA THR A 83 13.55 -12.87 -1.30
C THR A 83 12.18 -13.39 -0.86
N VAL A 84 11.10 -12.80 -1.31
CA VAL A 84 9.73 -13.19 -0.96
C VAL A 84 9.09 -13.80 -2.20
N SER A 85 9.03 -15.13 -2.25
CA SER A 85 8.57 -15.85 -3.44
C SER A 85 7.11 -15.54 -3.81
N GLN A 86 6.28 -15.16 -2.83
CA GLN A 86 4.88 -14.83 -3.06
C GLN A 86 4.67 -13.44 -3.67
N ALA A 87 5.72 -12.62 -3.73
CA ALA A 87 5.62 -11.23 -4.16
C ALA A 87 6.05 -11.05 -5.61
N LYS A 88 5.33 -10.20 -6.33
CA LYS A 88 5.71 -9.79 -7.68
C LYS A 88 5.47 -8.31 -7.90
N LEU A 89 6.30 -7.69 -8.70
CA LEU A 89 6.10 -6.32 -9.15
C LEU A 89 5.10 -6.29 -10.28
N LEU A 90 4.15 -5.36 -10.22
CA LEU A 90 3.15 -5.15 -11.26
C LEU A 90 3.55 -3.91 -12.06
N PRO A 91 4.26 -4.08 -13.19
CA PRO A 91 4.73 -2.93 -13.97
C PRO A 91 3.58 -2.21 -14.66
N ASP A 92 3.68 -0.89 -14.71
CA ASP A 92 2.77 -0.03 -15.47
C ASP A 92 1.29 -0.20 -15.13
N LYS A 93 0.99 -0.68 -13.92
CA LYS A 93 -0.40 -0.79 -13.46
C LYS A 93 -0.83 0.47 -12.73
N ASP A 94 -2.11 0.79 -12.86
CA ASP A 94 -2.73 1.87 -12.13
C ASP A 94 -3.83 1.31 -11.25
N LEU A 95 -4.28 2.10 -10.27
CA LEU A 95 -5.35 1.69 -9.36
C LEU A 95 -6.69 1.81 -10.10
N THR A 96 -7.17 0.69 -10.59
CA THR A 96 -8.41 0.59 -11.35
C THR A 96 -9.30 -0.47 -10.73
N PRO A 97 -10.63 -0.41 -10.97
CA PRO A 97 -11.52 -1.48 -10.50
C PRO A 97 -11.10 -2.87 -11.00
N GLY A 98 -10.60 -2.95 -12.24
CA GLY A 98 -10.14 -4.23 -12.79
C GLY A 98 -8.95 -4.81 -12.02
N LEU A 99 -8.00 -3.96 -11.62
CA LEU A 99 -6.89 -4.39 -10.79
C LEU A 99 -7.39 -4.86 -9.42
N PHE A 100 -8.28 -4.10 -8.79
CA PHE A 100 -8.80 -4.41 -7.45
C PHE A 100 -9.48 -5.77 -7.38
N ASN A 101 -10.10 -6.23 -8.47
CA ASN A 101 -10.76 -7.53 -8.49
C ASN A 101 -9.83 -8.71 -8.18
N GLY A 102 -8.54 -8.55 -8.40
CA GLY A 102 -7.55 -9.59 -8.13
C GLY A 102 -7.06 -9.65 -6.69
N TYR A 103 -7.49 -8.70 -5.85
CA TYR A 103 -6.95 -8.55 -4.49
C TYR A 103 -8.07 -8.40 -3.48
N ASN A 104 -7.85 -8.92 -2.28
CA ASN A 104 -8.81 -8.79 -1.19
C ASN A 104 -8.31 -7.95 -0.02
N PHE A 105 -7.08 -7.43 -0.13
CA PHE A 105 -6.49 -6.60 0.90
C PHE A 105 -5.49 -5.63 0.26
N MET A 106 -5.52 -4.36 0.68
CA MET A 106 -4.58 -3.36 0.17
C MET A 106 -3.86 -2.67 1.32
N LEU A 107 -2.55 -2.49 1.16
CA LEU A 107 -1.71 -1.71 2.07
C LEU A 107 -1.29 -0.44 1.36
N ILE A 108 -1.50 0.69 2.01
CA ILE A 108 -1.18 2.00 1.43
C ILE A 108 -0.81 2.97 2.55
N SER A 109 0.12 3.89 2.29
CA SER A 109 0.45 4.92 3.25
C SER A 109 -0.60 6.03 3.25
N TYR A 110 -0.66 6.77 4.36
CA TYR A 110 -1.58 7.89 4.48
C TYR A 110 -1.34 8.95 3.38
N ASN A 111 -0.08 9.29 3.10
CA ASN A 111 0.23 10.29 2.10
C ASN A 111 -0.22 9.86 0.70
N THR A 112 0.05 8.60 0.34
CA THR A 112 -0.39 8.05 -0.94
C THR A 112 -1.90 7.93 -1.00
N TRP A 113 -2.53 7.53 0.11
CA TRP A 113 -4.00 7.48 0.20
C TRP A 113 -4.62 8.84 -0.09
N ASN A 114 -4.10 9.92 0.52
CA ASN A 114 -4.62 11.27 0.28
C ASN A 114 -4.55 11.64 -1.20
N ASP A 115 -3.43 11.37 -1.84
CA ASP A 115 -3.25 11.67 -3.26
C ASP A 115 -4.24 10.88 -4.12
N VAL A 116 -4.33 9.58 -3.89
CA VAL A 116 -5.22 8.70 -4.65
C VAL A 116 -6.68 9.07 -4.41
N SER A 117 -7.07 9.36 -3.18
CA SER A 117 -8.46 9.69 -2.84
C SER A 117 -8.92 11.00 -3.48
N GLU A 118 -8.01 11.92 -3.74
CA GLU A 118 -8.36 13.17 -4.43
C GLU A 118 -8.51 12.97 -5.94
N HIS A 119 -7.70 12.09 -6.55
CA HIS A 119 -7.61 11.96 -8.00
C HIS A 119 -8.31 10.74 -8.57
N ARG A 120 -8.66 9.75 -7.73
CA ARG A 120 -9.20 8.45 -8.15
C ARG A 120 -10.40 8.01 -7.35
N LYS A 121 -11.30 8.94 -7.00
CA LYS A 121 -12.45 8.65 -6.12
C LYS A 121 -13.31 7.49 -6.63
N GLU A 122 -13.57 7.45 -7.93
CA GLU A 122 -14.44 6.42 -8.52
C GLU A 122 -13.80 5.03 -8.39
N ALA A 123 -12.50 4.93 -8.64
CA ALA A 123 -11.79 3.67 -8.53
C ALA A 123 -11.83 3.14 -7.10
N LEU A 124 -11.70 4.03 -6.11
CA LEU A 124 -11.69 3.64 -4.70
C LEU A 124 -13.01 3.06 -4.21
N GLN A 125 -14.12 3.30 -4.92
CA GLN A 125 -15.39 2.67 -4.56
C GLN A 125 -15.36 1.16 -4.73
N LYS A 126 -14.45 0.66 -5.54
CA LYS A 126 -14.29 -0.78 -5.83
C LYS A 126 -13.05 -1.38 -5.17
N MET A 127 -12.37 -0.63 -4.30
CA MET A 127 -11.16 -1.11 -3.65
C MET A 127 -11.46 -2.27 -2.68
N PRO A 128 -10.48 -3.15 -2.44
CA PRO A 128 -10.63 -4.19 -1.42
C PRO A 128 -10.54 -3.58 -0.02
N SER A 129 -10.66 -4.42 1.00
CA SER A 129 -10.37 -3.99 2.37
C SER A 129 -8.98 -3.39 2.41
N THR A 130 -8.84 -2.24 3.08
CA THR A 130 -7.62 -1.43 2.98
C THR A 130 -7.13 -1.04 4.36
N LEU A 131 -5.82 -1.24 4.59
CA LEU A 131 -5.15 -0.74 5.78
C LEU A 131 -4.28 0.46 5.37
N ILE A 132 -4.62 1.61 5.92
CA ILE A 132 -3.91 2.87 5.68
C ILE A 132 -2.97 3.09 6.86
N LEU A 133 -1.67 3.16 6.59
CA LEU A 133 -0.66 3.30 7.63
C LEU A 133 0.05 4.63 7.54
N ASN A 134 0.25 5.25 8.68
CA ASN A 134 1.03 6.48 8.80
C ASN A 134 2.18 6.24 9.77
N LYS A 135 3.39 6.11 9.23
CA LYS A 135 4.59 5.95 10.03
C LYS A 135 5.21 7.31 10.29
N LYS A 136 5.38 7.66 11.55
CA LYS A 136 6.02 8.90 11.92
C LYS A 136 7.53 8.74 11.92
N PRO A 137 8.28 9.81 11.59
CA PRO A 137 9.74 9.79 11.71
C PRO A 137 10.16 9.51 13.14
N SER A 138 11.17 8.68 13.30
CA SER A 138 11.74 8.39 14.61
C SER A 138 12.68 9.49 15.09
#